data_c9cf97d6382133e4d2e8a0e2cdda64b7
#
_entry.id   c9cf97d6382133e4d2e8a0e2cdda64b7
#
_cell.length_a   1.000
_cell.length_b   1.000
_cell.length_c   1.000
_cell.angle_alpha   90.00
_cell.angle_beta   90.00
_cell.angle_gamma   90.00
#
_symmetry.space_group_name_H-M   'P 1'
#
loop_
_entity.id
_entity.type
_entity.pdbx_description
1 polymer ?
#
loop_
_entity_poly.entity_id
_entity_poly.type
_entity_poly.pdbx_seq_one_letter_code
_entity_poly.pdbx_strand_id
1 'polypeptide(L)'
;MDIQPRYSMRQDAYGPMPWRTYLENLDQVHRAGYSVSAFTTFDGAVSEVLVKSRIPEYEDDIDVEDDLFGSPRLPGEADSESVTARDGSVGPWWDRLPHFPIASTPSVGSELQSEHFVPLRHAAAALEAVRAHSARLQPLLHVCELRTMAGDELWLSPTQGEDVLCVAFTWKKLAAPVLELLSVIERSLSPFEARPHWGKLTSLGRDEFNELYPRLPSFRRLVSEADADRKFVSPFSERLLDI
;
A
#
# COMPACT_ATOMS: atom_id res chain seq x y z
N MET A 1 7.68 21.34 -16.96
CA MET A 1 7.90 20.13 -16.16
C MET A 1 9.17 20.35 -15.35
N ASP A 2 9.03 20.38 -14.02
CA ASP A 2 10.17 20.56 -13.14
C ASP A 2 10.99 19.26 -13.12
N ILE A 3 12.30 19.39 -13.17
CA ILE A 3 13.23 18.27 -13.07
C ILE A 3 14.04 18.39 -11.78
N GLN A 4 14.37 17.27 -11.18
CA GLN A 4 15.24 17.22 -10.00
C GLN A 4 16.63 16.66 -10.39
N PRO A 5 17.69 17.02 -9.64
CA PRO A 5 18.99 16.40 -9.80
C PRO A 5 18.90 14.86 -9.63
N ARG A 6 19.78 14.17 -10.32
CA ARG A 6 19.96 12.73 -10.15
C ARG A 6 20.38 12.43 -8.71
N TYR A 7 19.84 11.36 -8.12
CA TYR A 7 20.22 10.91 -6.79
C TYR A 7 20.39 9.39 -6.73
N SER A 8 21.09 8.94 -5.73
CA SER A 8 21.28 7.52 -5.41
C SER A 8 20.38 7.12 -4.22
N MET A 9 20.13 5.83 -4.12
CA MET A 9 19.36 5.23 -3.03
C MET A 9 19.96 3.89 -2.62
N ARG A 10 19.61 3.47 -1.40
CA ARG A 10 19.82 2.11 -0.91
C ARG A 10 18.53 1.57 -0.30
N GLN A 11 18.42 0.26 -0.14
CA GLN A 11 17.33 -0.40 0.56
C GLN A 11 17.89 -1.35 1.60
N ASP A 12 17.44 -1.17 2.84
CA ASP A 12 17.76 -2.03 3.98
C ASP A 12 16.49 -2.73 4.45
N ALA A 13 16.62 -3.93 5.01
CA ALA A 13 15.53 -4.72 5.54
C ALA A 13 15.71 -4.92 7.05
N TYR A 14 14.62 -4.83 7.80
CA TYR A 14 14.59 -5.01 9.25
C TYR A 14 13.47 -5.96 9.63
N GLY A 15 13.66 -6.76 10.70
CA GLY A 15 12.59 -7.60 11.23
C GLY A 15 13.10 -8.86 11.92
N PRO A 16 12.19 -9.71 12.43
CA PRO A 16 10.76 -9.42 12.56
C PRO A 16 10.50 -8.33 13.62
N MET A 17 9.43 -7.53 13.40
CA MET A 17 9.00 -6.49 14.34
C MET A 17 7.71 -6.94 15.06
N PRO A 18 7.70 -6.99 16.39
CA PRO A 18 6.49 -7.31 17.14
C PRO A 18 5.35 -6.33 16.81
N TRP A 19 4.12 -6.81 16.68
CA TRP A 19 2.96 -5.97 16.37
C TRP A 19 2.78 -4.79 17.32
N ARG A 20 3.01 -5.01 18.62
CA ARG A 20 2.94 -3.94 19.61
C ARG A 20 3.94 -2.83 19.28
N THR A 21 5.20 -3.18 19.03
CA THR A 21 6.24 -2.23 18.67
C THR A 21 5.87 -1.47 17.39
N TYR A 22 5.40 -2.19 16.36
CA TYR A 22 4.98 -1.59 15.09
C TYR A 22 3.84 -0.60 15.28
N LEU A 23 2.77 -0.95 15.99
CA LEU A 23 1.61 -0.11 16.19
C LEU A 23 1.91 1.13 17.06
N GLU A 24 2.72 0.97 18.12
CA GLU A 24 3.15 2.07 18.98
C GLU A 24 4.06 3.07 18.28
N ASN A 25 4.79 2.63 17.23
CA ASN A 25 5.76 3.46 16.49
C ASN A 25 5.41 3.61 15.00
N LEU A 26 4.17 3.37 14.58
CA LEU A 26 3.77 3.28 13.18
C LEU A 26 4.24 4.47 12.34
N ASP A 27 4.01 5.69 12.80
CA ASP A 27 4.41 6.90 12.09
C ASP A 27 5.94 7.01 11.97
N GLN A 28 6.70 6.71 13.04
CA GLN A 28 8.16 6.76 13.04
C GLN A 28 8.76 5.65 12.16
N VAL A 29 8.17 4.44 12.16
CA VAL A 29 8.60 3.35 11.28
C VAL A 29 8.47 3.77 9.83
N HIS A 30 7.32 4.35 9.44
CA HIS A 30 7.10 4.77 8.05
C HIS A 30 7.84 6.07 7.67
N ARG A 31 8.38 6.81 8.63
CA ARG A 31 9.28 7.96 8.42
C ARG A 31 10.77 7.62 8.50
N ALA A 32 11.12 6.35 8.73
CA ALA A 32 12.52 5.92 8.84
C ALA A 32 13.30 6.05 7.52
N GLY A 33 12.63 6.24 6.39
CA GLY A 33 13.27 6.41 5.10
C GLY A 33 12.43 7.21 4.10
N TYR A 34 12.94 7.33 2.89
CA TYR A 34 12.25 8.01 1.79
C TYR A 34 11.00 7.24 1.34
N SER A 35 11.05 5.90 1.35
CA SER A 35 9.93 5.01 1.07
C SER A 35 10.05 3.78 1.95
N VAL A 36 8.98 3.45 2.67
CA VAL A 36 8.98 2.34 3.63
C VAL A 36 7.79 1.43 3.34
N SER A 37 8.05 0.12 3.29
CA SER A 37 7.04 -0.92 3.16
C SER A 37 7.22 -1.95 4.27
N ALA A 38 6.15 -2.27 5.00
CA ALA A 38 6.14 -3.31 6.01
C ALA A 38 5.30 -4.49 5.51
N PHE A 39 5.78 -5.71 5.73
CA PHE A 39 5.15 -6.94 5.22
C PHE A 39 4.72 -7.85 6.36
N THR A 40 3.55 -8.46 6.21
CA THR A 40 3.00 -9.39 7.20
C THR A 40 2.06 -10.40 6.57
N THR A 41 1.94 -11.57 7.18
CA THR A 41 0.87 -12.55 6.95
C THR A 41 -0.13 -12.58 8.10
N PHE A 42 -0.02 -11.65 9.04
CA PHE A 42 -0.80 -11.58 10.30
C PHE A 42 -0.60 -12.80 11.21
N ASP A 43 0.55 -13.47 11.16
CA ASP A 43 0.88 -14.68 11.91
C ASP A 43 1.64 -14.43 13.23
N GLY A 44 1.65 -13.18 13.72
CA GLY A 44 2.24 -12.83 15.01
C GLY A 44 3.11 -11.59 15.01
N ALA A 45 3.67 -11.20 13.86
CA ALA A 45 4.53 -10.03 13.73
C ALA A 45 4.39 -9.36 12.34
N VAL A 46 4.98 -8.19 12.19
CA VAL A 46 5.41 -7.66 10.91
C VAL A 46 6.71 -8.41 10.58
N SER A 47 6.69 -9.19 9.51
CA SER A 47 7.79 -10.10 9.18
C SER A 47 9.04 -9.37 8.71
N GLU A 48 8.82 -8.29 7.94
CA GLU A 48 9.91 -7.49 7.36
C GLU A 48 9.46 -6.03 7.18
N VAL A 49 10.38 -5.10 7.40
CA VAL A 49 10.23 -3.68 7.08
C VAL A 49 11.35 -3.31 6.12
N LEU A 50 11.00 -2.93 4.89
CA LEU A 50 11.94 -2.43 3.88
C LEU A 50 12.01 -0.91 3.99
N VAL A 51 13.21 -0.39 4.15
CA VAL A 51 13.49 1.04 4.25
C VAL A 51 14.36 1.45 3.08
N LYS A 52 13.82 2.29 2.20
CA LYS A 52 14.55 2.90 1.10
C LYS A 52 15.01 4.29 1.52
N SER A 53 16.31 4.50 1.54
CA SER A 53 16.95 5.75 1.95
C SER A 53 17.56 6.45 0.75
N ARG A 54 17.33 7.76 0.63
CA ARG A 54 17.99 8.59 -0.36
C ARG A 54 19.38 8.94 0.16
N ILE A 55 20.38 8.75 -0.71
CA ILE A 55 21.76 9.15 -0.40
C ILE A 55 21.88 10.65 -0.67
N PRO A 56 22.39 11.45 0.29
CA PRO A 56 22.61 12.88 0.10
C PRO A 56 23.55 13.17 -1.09
N GLU A 57 23.38 14.32 -1.72
CA GLU A 57 24.29 14.77 -2.76
C GLU A 57 25.70 14.92 -2.17
N TYR A 58 26.71 14.42 -2.84
CA TYR A 58 28.12 14.40 -2.42
C TYR A 58 28.49 13.34 -1.38
N GLU A 59 27.60 12.41 -1.05
CA GLU A 59 27.91 11.24 -0.24
C GLU A 59 27.88 9.97 -1.10
N ASP A 60 28.75 9.02 -0.79
CA ASP A 60 28.78 7.72 -1.47
C ASP A 60 27.80 6.72 -0.81
N ASP A 61 27.54 6.88 0.48
CA ASP A 61 26.61 6.06 1.28
C ASP A 61 26.19 6.83 2.55
N ILE A 62 25.33 6.25 3.35
CA ILE A 62 24.90 6.74 4.66
C ILE A 62 25.08 5.67 5.71
N ASP A 63 25.33 6.09 6.95
CA ASP A 63 25.26 5.17 8.09
C ASP A 63 23.78 4.83 8.35
N VAL A 64 23.52 3.55 8.55
CA VAL A 64 22.21 3.03 8.94
C VAL A 64 22.33 2.25 10.24
N GLU A 65 21.31 2.37 11.09
CA GLU A 65 21.25 1.67 12.35
C GLU A 65 21.19 0.15 12.17
N ASP A 66 21.77 -0.60 13.10
CA ASP A 66 21.73 -2.06 13.10
C ASP A 66 20.38 -2.63 13.50
N ASP A 67 19.47 -1.81 14.02
CA ASP A 67 18.08 -2.16 14.30
C ASP A 67 17.11 -1.01 14.01
N LEU A 68 15.85 -1.36 13.84
CA LEU A 68 14.73 -0.43 13.74
C LEU A 68 13.74 -0.71 14.88
N PHE A 69 13.72 0.12 15.91
CA PHE A 69 12.91 -0.08 17.12
C PHE A 69 13.14 -1.44 17.78
N GLY A 70 14.40 -1.87 17.86
CA GLY A 70 14.80 -3.17 18.44
C GLY A 70 14.58 -4.36 17.50
N SER A 71 14.17 -4.14 16.25
CA SER A 71 14.08 -5.18 15.24
C SER A 71 15.37 -5.18 14.41
N PRO A 72 16.15 -6.27 14.41
CA PRO A 72 17.47 -6.27 13.81
C PRO A 72 17.42 -6.02 12.28
N ARG A 73 18.48 -5.44 11.75
CA ARG A 73 18.72 -5.39 10.31
C ARG A 73 18.95 -6.81 9.81
N LEU A 74 18.22 -7.18 8.78
CA LEU A 74 18.32 -8.50 8.17
C LEU A 74 19.54 -8.55 7.23
N PRO A 75 20.22 -9.71 7.13
CA PRO A 75 21.23 -9.90 6.11
C PRO A 75 20.58 -9.73 4.74
N GLY A 76 21.18 -8.89 3.89
CA GLY A 76 20.64 -8.61 2.58
C GLY A 76 20.60 -9.87 1.70
N GLU A 77 19.51 -10.05 1.00
CA GLU A 77 19.48 -10.98 -0.14
C GLU A 77 19.92 -10.21 -1.39
N ALA A 78 20.91 -10.76 -2.09
CA ALA A 78 21.29 -10.28 -3.40
C ALA A 78 20.10 -10.36 -4.37
N ASP A 79 20.10 -9.52 -5.39
CA ASP A 79 19.05 -9.39 -6.41
C ASP A 79 18.36 -10.71 -6.73
N SER A 80 17.06 -10.77 -6.50
CA SER A 80 16.23 -11.70 -7.26
C SER A 80 15.82 -10.99 -8.57
N GLU A 81 15.64 -11.74 -9.65
CA GLU A 81 15.19 -11.19 -10.94
C GLU A 81 13.87 -10.40 -10.84
N SER A 82 13.15 -10.51 -9.72
CA SER A 82 11.81 -9.96 -9.54
C SER A 82 11.68 -8.86 -8.47
N VAL A 83 12.67 -8.63 -7.62
CA VAL A 83 12.60 -7.60 -6.56
C VAL A 83 13.88 -6.77 -6.49
N THR A 84 13.72 -5.52 -6.03
CA THR A 84 14.84 -4.59 -5.80
C THR A 84 15.77 -5.13 -4.71
N ALA A 85 17.09 -4.98 -4.90
CA ALA A 85 18.11 -5.41 -3.94
C ALA A 85 17.85 -4.89 -2.52
N ARG A 86 18.00 -5.77 -1.53
CA ARG A 86 17.76 -5.52 -0.11
C ARG A 86 19.02 -5.64 0.73
N ASP A 87 20.18 -5.59 0.10
CA ASP A 87 21.50 -5.80 0.70
C ASP A 87 22.17 -4.51 1.17
N GLY A 88 21.45 -3.38 1.15
CA GLY A 88 21.99 -2.07 1.50
C GLY A 88 22.92 -1.48 0.44
N SER A 89 23.10 -2.14 -0.72
CA SER A 89 23.97 -1.60 -1.78
C SER A 89 23.38 -0.32 -2.38
N VAL A 90 24.23 0.70 -2.50
CA VAL A 90 23.89 1.97 -3.12
C VAL A 90 23.80 1.82 -4.64
N GLY A 91 22.77 2.40 -5.21
CA GLY A 91 22.55 2.41 -6.65
C GLY A 91 21.71 3.60 -7.11
N PRO A 92 21.53 3.78 -8.42
CA PRO A 92 20.75 4.88 -8.95
C PRO A 92 19.28 4.71 -8.58
N TRP A 93 18.56 5.84 -8.39
CA TRP A 93 17.16 5.84 -7.95
C TRP A 93 16.23 4.99 -8.84
N TRP A 94 16.44 4.94 -10.14
CA TRP A 94 15.60 4.17 -11.07
C TRP A 94 15.75 2.65 -10.93
N ASP A 95 16.78 2.18 -10.23
CA ASP A 95 17.07 0.78 -9.95
C ASP A 95 16.71 0.39 -8.52
N ARG A 96 16.76 1.33 -7.59
CA ARG A 96 16.53 1.11 -6.16
C ARG A 96 15.15 1.57 -5.66
N LEU A 97 14.59 2.65 -6.21
CA LEU A 97 13.28 3.16 -5.79
C LEU A 97 12.12 2.25 -6.23
N PRO A 98 12.07 1.71 -7.47
CA PRO A 98 10.99 0.82 -7.87
C PRO A 98 10.92 -0.42 -6.95
N HIS A 99 9.69 -0.87 -6.68
CA HIS A 99 9.48 -2.11 -5.91
C HIS A 99 9.89 -3.34 -6.73
N PHE A 100 9.67 -3.29 -8.03
CA PHE A 100 10.07 -4.29 -8.99
C PHE A 100 10.99 -3.68 -10.05
N PRO A 101 12.07 -4.36 -10.47
CA PRO A 101 12.88 -3.94 -11.60
C PRO A 101 12.03 -3.75 -12.87
N ILE A 102 12.40 -2.79 -13.72
CA ILE A 102 11.64 -2.47 -14.94
C ILE A 102 11.50 -3.70 -15.87
N ALA A 103 12.49 -4.58 -15.89
CA ALA A 103 12.47 -5.80 -16.71
C ALA A 103 11.65 -6.96 -16.11
N SER A 104 11.14 -6.81 -14.86
CA SER A 104 10.39 -7.89 -14.18
C SER A 104 8.91 -7.87 -14.55
N THR A 105 8.28 -9.03 -14.44
CA THR A 105 6.82 -9.15 -14.46
C THR A 105 6.33 -9.26 -13.03
N PRO A 106 5.73 -8.19 -12.43
CA PRO A 106 5.42 -8.14 -11.01
C PRO A 106 4.27 -9.07 -10.57
N SER A 107 3.58 -9.70 -11.51
CA SER A 107 2.50 -10.64 -11.26
C SER A 107 2.58 -11.81 -12.24
N VAL A 108 2.33 -12.99 -11.74
CA VAL A 108 2.20 -14.20 -12.59
C VAL A 108 0.75 -14.52 -12.95
N GLY A 109 -0.21 -13.64 -12.58
CA GLY A 109 -1.64 -13.82 -12.86
C GLY A 109 -2.31 -14.94 -12.04
N SER A 110 -1.67 -15.40 -10.99
CA SER A 110 -2.17 -16.46 -10.10
C SER A 110 -2.61 -15.95 -8.73
N GLU A 111 -2.68 -14.62 -8.53
CA GLU A 111 -3.17 -13.97 -7.32
C GLU A 111 -4.39 -13.10 -7.60
N LEU A 112 -5.08 -12.72 -6.51
CA LEU A 112 -6.07 -11.65 -6.46
C LEU A 112 -5.52 -10.53 -5.56
N GLN A 113 -5.99 -9.30 -5.74
CA GLN A 113 -5.52 -8.16 -4.96
C GLN A 113 -6.67 -7.29 -4.48
N SER A 114 -6.55 -6.77 -3.25
CA SER A 114 -7.36 -5.68 -2.74
C SER A 114 -6.48 -4.71 -1.96
N GLU A 115 -6.79 -3.42 -2.01
CA GLU A 115 -6.10 -2.39 -1.23
C GLU A 115 -7.12 -1.47 -0.58
N HIS A 116 -6.83 -1.05 0.65
CA HIS A 116 -7.65 -0.13 1.43
C HIS A 116 -6.76 0.97 1.98
N PHE A 117 -7.20 2.21 1.79
CA PHE A 117 -6.47 3.41 2.20
C PHE A 117 -7.18 3.99 3.41
N VAL A 118 -6.54 3.88 4.57
CA VAL A 118 -7.07 4.31 5.86
C VAL A 118 -6.40 5.61 6.25
N PRO A 119 -7.15 6.67 6.62
CA PRO A 119 -6.56 7.88 7.20
C PRO A 119 -5.54 7.56 8.29
N LEU A 120 -4.37 8.18 8.23
CA LEU A 120 -3.23 7.81 9.10
C LEU A 120 -3.58 7.95 10.59
N ARG A 121 -4.47 8.90 10.94
CA ARG A 121 -5.01 9.07 12.30
C ARG A 121 -5.74 7.82 12.84
N HIS A 122 -6.21 6.94 11.98
CA HIS A 122 -6.93 5.71 12.31
C HIS A 122 -6.12 4.44 12.09
N ALA A 123 -4.89 4.54 11.56
CA ALA A 123 -4.11 3.42 11.05
C ALA A 123 -3.94 2.29 12.09
N ALA A 124 -3.52 2.61 13.31
CA ALA A 124 -3.29 1.59 14.34
C ALA A 124 -4.58 0.86 14.72
N ALA A 125 -5.69 1.58 14.92
CA ALA A 125 -6.98 0.98 15.29
C ALA A 125 -7.57 0.14 14.14
N ALA A 126 -7.42 0.60 12.90
CA ALA A 126 -7.84 -0.15 11.71
C ALA A 126 -7.04 -1.44 11.54
N LEU A 127 -5.73 -1.41 11.77
CA LEU A 127 -4.89 -2.62 11.73
C LEU A 127 -5.27 -3.62 12.82
N GLU A 128 -5.60 -3.16 14.03
CA GLU A 128 -6.11 -4.05 15.08
C GLU A 128 -7.45 -4.69 14.67
N ALA A 129 -8.35 -3.94 14.03
CA ALA A 129 -9.61 -4.48 13.51
C ALA A 129 -9.37 -5.55 12.43
N VAL A 130 -8.40 -5.35 11.52
CA VAL A 130 -8.00 -6.35 10.53
C VAL A 130 -7.37 -7.57 11.21
N ARG A 131 -6.47 -7.37 12.17
CA ARG A 131 -5.79 -8.44 12.92
C ARG A 131 -6.75 -9.36 13.67
N ALA A 132 -7.89 -8.85 14.11
CA ALA A 132 -8.94 -9.68 14.72
C ALA A 132 -9.42 -10.81 13.80
N HIS A 133 -9.17 -10.70 12.49
CA HIS A 133 -9.51 -11.72 11.49
C HIS A 133 -8.32 -12.59 11.06
N SER A 134 -7.17 -12.54 11.75
CA SER A 134 -5.93 -13.21 11.35
C SER A 134 -6.10 -14.70 11.03
N ALA A 135 -6.84 -15.44 11.84
CA ALA A 135 -7.11 -16.86 11.61
C ALA A 135 -7.84 -17.16 10.28
N ARG A 136 -8.63 -16.20 9.78
CA ARG A 136 -9.32 -16.29 8.48
C ARG A 136 -8.47 -15.77 7.34
N LEU A 137 -7.57 -14.81 7.63
CA LEU A 137 -6.66 -14.22 6.65
C LEU A 137 -5.58 -15.19 6.19
N GLN A 138 -4.87 -15.83 7.12
CA GLN A 138 -3.69 -16.65 6.86
C GLN A 138 -3.92 -17.75 5.79
N PRO A 139 -5.02 -18.51 5.79
CA PRO A 139 -5.23 -19.52 4.75
C PRO A 139 -5.41 -18.95 3.34
N LEU A 140 -5.85 -17.71 3.20
CA LEU A 140 -6.21 -17.07 1.94
C LEU A 140 -5.16 -16.06 1.45
N LEU A 141 -4.25 -15.63 2.33
CA LEU A 141 -3.28 -14.58 2.07
C LEU A 141 -1.96 -15.16 1.56
N HIS A 142 -1.33 -14.49 0.60
CA HIS A 142 0.10 -14.65 0.31
C HIS A 142 0.92 -13.71 1.20
N VAL A 143 0.57 -12.42 1.17
CA VAL A 143 1.22 -11.37 1.93
C VAL A 143 0.31 -10.15 2.01
N CYS A 144 0.49 -9.35 3.05
CA CYS A 144 -0.05 -7.99 3.15
C CYS A 144 1.11 -7.01 3.24
N GLU A 145 1.07 -5.98 2.41
CA GLU A 145 1.99 -4.85 2.46
C GLU A 145 1.30 -3.66 3.13
N LEU A 146 2.02 -3.01 4.03
CA LEU A 146 1.61 -1.79 4.74
C LEU A 146 2.56 -0.67 4.34
N ARG A 147 2.02 0.44 3.82
CA ARG A 147 2.81 1.60 3.41
C ARG A 147 2.03 2.89 3.60
N THR A 148 2.71 4.00 3.85
CA THR A 148 2.07 5.31 3.94
C THR A 148 2.11 6.03 2.60
N MET A 149 1.10 6.85 2.34
CA MET A 149 1.02 7.70 1.16
C MET A 149 0.59 9.09 1.57
N ALA A 150 1.22 10.11 1.00
CA ALA A 150 0.88 11.50 1.22
C ALA A 150 -0.50 11.83 0.62
N GLY A 151 -1.21 12.74 1.30
CA GLY A 151 -2.46 13.29 0.81
C GLY A 151 -2.30 14.12 -0.47
N ASP A 152 -3.35 14.18 -1.26
CA ASP A 152 -3.42 15.01 -2.46
C ASP A 152 -4.79 15.70 -2.59
N GLU A 153 -4.98 16.52 -3.65
CA GLU A 153 -6.22 17.24 -3.93
C GLU A 153 -7.02 16.66 -5.12
N LEU A 154 -6.67 15.45 -5.59
CA LEU A 154 -7.34 14.85 -6.74
C LEU A 154 -8.69 14.24 -6.34
N TRP A 155 -9.72 14.47 -7.16
CA TRP A 155 -11.12 14.19 -6.81
C TRP A 155 -11.44 12.73 -6.51
N LEU A 156 -10.79 11.80 -7.20
CA LEU A 156 -10.99 10.36 -7.02
C LEU A 156 -9.78 9.67 -6.38
N SER A 157 -8.83 10.43 -5.87
CA SER A 157 -7.69 9.85 -5.17
C SER A 157 -8.14 9.18 -3.87
N PRO A 158 -7.68 7.97 -3.58
CA PRO A 158 -7.91 7.35 -2.28
C PRO A 158 -7.20 8.08 -1.14
N THR A 159 -6.24 8.98 -1.46
CA THR A 159 -5.51 9.80 -0.48
C THR A 159 -6.01 11.26 -0.47
N GLN A 160 -7.15 11.56 -1.11
CA GLN A 160 -7.67 12.93 -1.17
C GLN A 160 -7.83 13.52 0.23
N GLY A 161 -7.15 14.65 0.46
CA GLY A 161 -7.30 15.52 1.63
C GLY A 161 -6.42 15.17 2.83
N GLU A 162 -5.81 13.99 2.89
CA GLU A 162 -4.99 13.60 4.04
C GLU A 162 -4.06 12.41 3.76
N ASP A 163 -3.02 12.29 4.60
CA ASP A 163 -2.10 11.15 4.58
C ASP A 163 -2.82 9.86 5.02
N VAL A 164 -2.49 8.76 4.38
CA VAL A 164 -3.12 7.46 4.62
C VAL A 164 -2.11 6.34 4.83
N LEU A 165 -2.56 5.29 5.52
CA LEU A 165 -1.97 3.96 5.48
C LEU A 165 -2.67 3.14 4.40
N CYS A 166 -1.93 2.61 3.45
CA CYS A 166 -2.39 1.61 2.50
C CYS A 166 -2.21 0.21 3.12
N VAL A 167 -3.28 -0.56 3.16
CA VAL A 167 -3.30 -1.98 3.56
C VAL A 167 -3.55 -2.79 2.29
N ALA A 168 -2.48 -3.33 1.71
CA ALA A 168 -2.49 -4.00 0.42
C ALA A 168 -2.40 -5.52 0.58
N PHE A 169 -3.47 -6.21 0.24
CA PHE A 169 -3.57 -7.67 0.34
C PHE A 169 -3.28 -8.33 -1.01
N THR A 170 -2.35 -9.26 -1.01
CA THR A 170 -2.11 -10.20 -2.11
C THR A 170 -2.69 -11.56 -1.71
N TRP A 171 -3.81 -11.93 -2.34
CA TRP A 171 -4.57 -13.12 -2.02
C TRP A 171 -4.22 -14.30 -2.90
N LYS A 172 -4.35 -15.50 -2.36
CA LYS A 172 -4.40 -16.71 -3.19
C LYS A 172 -5.61 -16.66 -4.13
N LYS A 173 -5.51 -17.28 -5.30
CA LYS A 173 -6.58 -17.28 -6.32
C LYS A 173 -7.79 -18.14 -5.91
N LEU A 174 -8.40 -17.80 -4.79
CA LEU A 174 -9.58 -18.46 -4.21
C LEU A 174 -10.72 -17.43 -4.13
N ALA A 175 -11.30 -17.10 -5.31
CA ALA A 175 -12.18 -15.93 -5.46
C ALA A 175 -13.35 -15.91 -4.48
N ALA A 176 -14.12 -16.99 -4.35
CA ALA A 176 -15.31 -17.00 -3.48
C ALA A 176 -14.96 -16.78 -1.98
N PRO A 177 -14.05 -17.56 -1.35
CA PRO A 177 -13.69 -17.31 0.04
C PRO A 177 -12.99 -15.98 0.27
N VAL A 178 -12.19 -15.48 -0.71
CA VAL A 178 -11.58 -14.16 -0.63
C VAL A 178 -12.64 -13.05 -0.62
N LEU A 179 -13.61 -13.07 -1.53
CA LEU A 179 -14.69 -12.07 -1.57
C LEU A 179 -15.57 -12.10 -0.32
N GLU A 180 -15.85 -13.28 0.22
CA GLU A 180 -16.56 -13.41 1.50
C GLU A 180 -15.78 -12.75 2.65
N LEU A 181 -14.49 -13.06 2.79
CA LEU A 181 -13.65 -12.47 3.82
C LEU A 181 -13.46 -10.97 3.61
N LEU A 182 -13.28 -10.54 2.36
CA LEU A 182 -13.11 -9.14 1.99
C LEU A 182 -14.28 -8.29 2.49
N SER A 183 -15.53 -8.76 2.31
CA SER A 183 -16.71 -8.07 2.81
C SER A 183 -16.73 -7.92 4.34
N VAL A 184 -16.13 -8.87 5.06
CA VAL A 184 -15.99 -8.78 6.53
C VAL A 184 -14.93 -7.74 6.91
N ILE A 185 -13.79 -7.76 6.22
CA ILE A 185 -12.70 -6.79 6.44
C ILE A 185 -13.18 -5.37 6.15
N GLU A 186 -13.86 -5.15 5.04
CA GLU A 186 -14.38 -3.82 4.66
C GLU A 186 -15.41 -3.30 5.68
N ARG A 187 -16.29 -4.15 6.19
CA ARG A 187 -17.17 -3.76 7.32
C ARG A 187 -16.40 -3.40 8.59
N SER A 188 -15.30 -4.10 8.88
CA SER A 188 -14.45 -3.78 10.03
C SER A 188 -13.67 -2.48 9.83
N LEU A 189 -13.39 -2.12 8.59
CA LEU A 189 -12.69 -0.89 8.20
C LEU A 189 -13.62 0.32 8.03
N SER A 190 -14.94 0.10 7.87
CA SER A 190 -15.92 1.17 7.68
C SER A 190 -15.87 2.29 8.75
N PRO A 191 -15.69 2.01 10.07
CA PRO A 191 -15.59 3.06 11.08
C PRO A 191 -14.35 3.95 10.94
N PHE A 192 -13.38 3.53 10.12
CA PHE A 192 -12.10 4.20 9.93
C PHE A 192 -12.01 4.92 8.57
N GLU A 193 -13.13 5.12 7.88
CA GLU A 193 -13.21 5.86 6.62
C GLU A 193 -12.29 5.30 5.50
N ALA A 194 -12.06 3.98 5.52
CA ALA A 194 -11.18 3.31 4.58
C ALA A 194 -11.72 3.36 3.16
N ARG A 195 -10.93 3.86 2.20
CA ARG A 195 -11.26 3.91 0.78
C ARG A 195 -10.67 2.72 0.03
N PRO A 196 -11.43 1.99 -0.79
CA PRO A 196 -10.87 0.90 -1.58
C PRO A 196 -10.14 1.43 -2.82
N HIS A 197 -9.19 0.63 -3.33
CA HIS A 197 -8.53 0.91 -4.60
C HIS A 197 -9.48 0.67 -5.78
N TRP A 198 -9.66 1.66 -6.66
CA TRP A 198 -10.56 1.63 -7.82
C TRP A 198 -10.36 0.46 -8.78
N GLY A 199 -9.15 0.00 -8.98
CA GLY A 199 -8.79 -1.05 -9.94
C GLY A 199 -8.59 -2.44 -9.33
N LYS A 200 -8.96 -2.65 -8.06
CA LYS A 200 -8.78 -3.92 -7.34
C LYS A 200 -10.10 -4.45 -6.79
N LEU A 201 -10.06 -5.60 -6.10
CA LEU A 201 -11.26 -6.19 -5.53
C LEU A 201 -11.81 -5.32 -4.40
N THR A 202 -13.12 -5.13 -4.41
CA THR A 202 -13.92 -4.54 -3.33
C THR A 202 -15.32 -5.11 -3.35
N SER A 203 -15.93 -5.28 -2.18
CA SER A 203 -17.35 -5.62 -2.02
C SER A 203 -18.25 -4.38 -1.85
N LEU A 204 -17.65 -3.18 -1.71
CA LEU A 204 -18.39 -1.93 -1.55
C LEU A 204 -19.16 -1.59 -2.82
N GLY A 205 -20.33 -1.02 -2.62
CA GLY A 205 -21.22 -0.57 -3.67
C GLY A 205 -21.22 0.95 -3.84
N ARG A 206 -22.18 1.43 -4.65
CA ARG A 206 -22.33 2.84 -4.99
C ARG A 206 -22.52 3.74 -3.77
N ASP A 207 -23.30 3.30 -2.80
CA ASP A 207 -23.63 4.13 -1.64
C ASP A 207 -22.40 4.42 -0.78
N GLU A 208 -21.59 3.39 -0.50
CA GLU A 208 -20.34 3.56 0.22
C GLU A 208 -19.35 4.44 -0.55
N PHE A 209 -19.26 4.29 -1.88
CA PHE A 209 -18.42 5.17 -2.70
C PHE A 209 -18.89 6.63 -2.66
N ASN A 210 -20.20 6.89 -2.62
CA ASN A 210 -20.75 8.25 -2.49
C ASN A 210 -20.37 8.89 -1.14
N GLU A 211 -20.35 8.11 -0.07
CA GLU A 211 -19.96 8.59 1.26
C GLU A 211 -18.45 8.85 1.35
N LEU A 212 -17.63 7.96 0.77
CA LEU A 212 -16.18 8.00 0.87
C LEU A 212 -15.52 9.05 -0.04
N TYR A 213 -16.16 9.44 -1.13
CA TYR A 213 -15.57 10.35 -2.13
C TYR A 213 -16.41 11.63 -2.29
N PRO A 214 -16.15 12.67 -1.49
CA PRO A 214 -16.99 13.90 -1.47
C PRO A 214 -16.97 14.69 -2.79
N ARG A 215 -15.96 14.46 -3.65
CA ARG A 215 -15.85 15.09 -4.96
C ARG A 215 -16.47 14.28 -6.12
N LEU A 216 -17.02 13.12 -5.82
CA LEU A 216 -17.63 12.24 -6.83
C LEU A 216 -18.77 12.95 -7.61
N PRO A 217 -19.65 13.79 -7.01
CA PRO A 217 -20.63 14.56 -7.77
C PRO A 217 -20.01 15.54 -8.78
N SER A 218 -18.86 16.14 -8.45
CA SER A 218 -18.14 17.02 -9.38
C SER A 218 -17.53 16.24 -10.54
N PHE A 219 -17.00 15.03 -10.25
CA PHE A 219 -16.48 14.15 -11.29
C PHE A 219 -17.59 13.67 -12.24
N ARG A 220 -18.75 13.27 -11.73
CA ARG A 220 -19.92 12.88 -12.58
C ARG A 220 -20.32 13.98 -13.53
N ARG A 221 -20.38 15.22 -13.05
CA ARG A 221 -20.68 16.37 -13.92
C ARG A 221 -19.63 16.55 -15.01
N LEU A 222 -18.35 16.46 -14.68
CA LEU A 222 -17.26 16.51 -15.65
C LEU A 222 -17.42 15.42 -16.72
N VAL A 223 -17.72 14.19 -16.32
CA VAL A 223 -17.93 13.07 -17.26
C VAL A 223 -19.12 13.35 -18.17
N SER A 224 -20.25 13.83 -17.64
CA SER A 224 -21.43 14.13 -18.46
C SER A 224 -21.20 15.27 -19.50
N GLU A 225 -20.29 16.20 -19.18
CA GLU A 225 -19.89 17.27 -20.08
C GLU A 225 -18.86 16.80 -21.14
N ALA A 226 -17.90 15.97 -20.73
CA ALA A 226 -16.80 15.54 -21.59
C ALA A 226 -17.11 14.29 -22.45
N ASP A 227 -18.02 13.43 -21.98
CA ASP A 227 -18.42 12.17 -22.63
C ASP A 227 -19.95 12.07 -22.77
N ALA A 228 -20.55 13.08 -23.42
CA ALA A 228 -21.99 13.15 -23.65
C ALA A 228 -22.54 11.90 -24.37
N ASP A 229 -21.75 11.31 -25.25
CA ASP A 229 -22.11 10.09 -25.99
C ASP A 229 -21.87 8.79 -25.20
N ARG A 230 -21.41 8.87 -23.94
CA ARG A 230 -21.14 7.74 -23.05
C ARG A 230 -20.13 6.71 -23.63
N LYS A 231 -19.17 7.19 -24.41
CA LYS A 231 -18.20 6.36 -25.14
C LYS A 231 -17.22 5.62 -24.22
N PHE A 232 -16.89 6.23 -23.05
CA PHE A 232 -15.95 5.68 -22.08
C PHE A 232 -16.63 5.04 -20.86
N VAL A 233 -17.96 4.93 -20.89
CA VAL A 233 -18.71 4.24 -19.82
C VAL A 233 -18.54 2.73 -19.95
N SER A 234 -18.23 2.08 -18.83
CA SER A 234 -18.12 0.63 -18.70
C SER A 234 -19.11 0.12 -17.62
N PRO A 235 -19.43 -1.19 -17.59
CA PRO A 235 -20.27 -1.75 -16.53
C PRO A 235 -19.70 -1.49 -15.11
N PHE A 236 -18.39 -1.35 -14.98
CA PHE A 236 -17.75 -1.00 -13.72
C PHE A 236 -18.03 0.46 -13.33
N SER A 237 -17.78 1.41 -14.24
CA SER A 237 -18.00 2.84 -13.99
C SER A 237 -19.50 3.15 -13.80
N GLU A 238 -20.37 2.51 -14.57
CA GLU A 238 -21.83 2.64 -14.41
C GLU A 238 -22.30 2.16 -13.05
N ARG A 239 -21.79 1.02 -12.59
CA ARG A 239 -22.15 0.44 -11.29
C ARG A 239 -21.70 1.28 -10.09
N LEU A 240 -20.47 1.79 -10.11
CA LEU A 240 -19.87 2.47 -8.96
C LEU A 240 -20.00 4.00 -9.03
N LEU A 241 -19.87 4.56 -10.22
CA LEU A 241 -19.82 6.01 -10.39
C LEU A 241 -21.17 6.62 -10.75
N ASP A 242 -22.16 5.84 -11.16
CA ASP A 242 -23.46 6.31 -11.61
C ASP A 242 -23.36 7.30 -12.79
N ILE A 243 -22.59 6.91 -13.78
CA ILE A 243 -22.32 7.71 -15.00
C ILE A 243 -22.69 6.93 -16.25
#